data_832f5060378cccb39f29eb46dbdb3944
#
_entry.id   832f5060378cccb39f29eb46dbdb3944
#
_cell.length_a   1.000
_cell.length_b   1.000
_cell.length_c   1.000
_cell.angle_alpha   90.00
_cell.angle_beta   90.00
_cell.angle_gamma   90.00
#
_symmetry.space_group_name_H-M   'P 1'
#
loop_
_entity.id
_entity.type
_entity.pdbx_description
1 polymer ?
#
loop_
_entity_poly.entity_id
_entity_poly.type
_entity_poly.pdbx_seq_one_letter_code
_entity_poly.pdbx_strand_id
1 'polypeptide(L)'
;MKWRWVSVLATAVALLVSWGRADQPVPPARPWKYIVIHHSATAVGSAEKFAANHRARGMANGLAYHFVIDNGSDGMPDGFIEVGNRWTEQLPGGHCRTRRWNDTGIGICLVGDFTKDAPTERQLDSLVLLVRGLQEQFDIPLDHVVGHGQLEGESTECPGHRFPWDEFKARLSAER
;
A
#
# COMPACT_ATOMS: atom_id res chain seq x y z
N MET A 1 -17.56 -0.34 35.10
CA MET A 1 -16.81 0.81 34.53
C MET A 1 -16.33 0.36 33.14
N LYS A 2 -17.02 0.75 32.06
CA LYS A 2 -16.70 0.36 30.68
C LYS A 2 -15.78 1.44 30.09
N TRP A 3 -14.55 1.09 29.80
CA TRP A 3 -13.57 1.99 29.20
C TRP A 3 -13.82 2.07 27.68
N ARG A 4 -14.08 3.30 27.24
CA ARG A 4 -14.29 3.65 25.83
C ARG A 4 -12.91 3.93 25.19
N TRP A 5 -12.37 2.94 24.47
CA TRP A 5 -11.10 3.05 23.74
C TRP A 5 -11.29 3.06 22.20
N VAL A 6 -12.32 3.72 21.70
CA VAL A 6 -12.69 3.63 20.26
C VAL A 6 -12.16 4.80 19.41
N SER A 7 -11.44 5.79 20.00
CA SER A 7 -11.20 7.05 19.26
C SER A 7 -9.76 7.33 18.82
N VAL A 8 -8.79 6.44 19.03
CA VAL A 8 -7.36 6.78 18.81
C VAL A 8 -6.81 6.32 17.44
N LEU A 9 -7.37 5.29 16.82
CA LEU A 9 -6.82 4.72 15.58
C LEU A 9 -7.32 5.39 14.29
N ALA A 10 -8.54 5.91 14.27
CA ALA A 10 -9.04 6.70 13.13
C ALA A 10 -8.23 7.99 12.91
N THR A 11 -7.63 8.52 13.98
CA THR A 11 -6.80 9.73 13.94
C THR A 11 -5.38 9.48 13.40
N ALA A 12 -4.85 8.27 13.50
CA ALA A 12 -3.46 8.01 13.10
C ALA A 12 -3.26 8.01 11.58
N VAL A 13 -4.21 7.49 10.81
CA VAL A 13 -4.14 7.54 9.33
C VAL A 13 -4.40 8.96 8.83
N ALA A 14 -5.25 9.73 9.53
CA ALA A 14 -5.51 11.13 9.22
C ALA A 14 -4.31 12.04 9.57
N LEU A 15 -3.55 11.73 10.63
CA LEU A 15 -2.40 12.55 11.07
C LEU A 15 -1.17 12.41 10.17
N LEU A 16 -1.00 11.29 9.45
CA LEU A 16 0.09 11.15 8.48
C LEU A 16 -0.11 12.02 7.21
N VAL A 17 -1.31 12.57 7.00
CA VAL A 17 -1.64 13.43 5.86
C VAL A 17 -1.36 14.93 6.14
N SER A 18 -1.14 15.34 7.40
CA SER A 18 -1.18 16.76 7.77
C SER A 18 0.17 17.49 7.81
N TRP A 19 1.29 16.88 7.42
CA TRP A 19 2.62 17.49 7.51
C TRP A 19 3.18 18.03 6.18
N GLY A 20 2.34 18.62 5.36
CA GLY A 20 2.86 19.24 4.15
C GLY A 20 1.83 19.97 3.30
N ARG A 21 1.42 21.15 3.69
CA ARG A 21 0.59 22.17 3.02
C ARG A 21 -0.69 22.49 3.81
N ALA A 22 -0.55 23.36 4.78
CA ALA A 22 -1.66 23.78 5.66
C ALA A 22 -2.84 24.50 4.96
N ASP A 23 -2.77 24.82 3.66
CA ASP A 23 -3.75 25.66 2.96
C ASP A 23 -4.38 25.02 1.69
N GLN A 24 -4.12 23.75 1.40
CA GLN A 24 -4.80 23.11 0.26
C GLN A 24 -5.96 22.25 0.74
N PRO A 25 -7.15 22.37 0.14
CA PRO A 25 -8.28 21.50 0.47
C PRO A 25 -7.88 20.04 0.20
N VAL A 26 -8.10 19.16 1.18
CA VAL A 26 -7.89 17.72 0.99
C VAL A 26 -8.82 17.25 -0.12
N PRO A 27 -8.30 16.65 -1.20
CA PRO A 27 -9.14 16.17 -2.29
C PRO A 27 -10.18 15.18 -1.75
N PRO A 28 -11.39 15.14 -2.30
CA PRO A 28 -12.38 14.14 -1.92
C PRO A 28 -11.82 12.73 -2.19
N ALA A 29 -12.04 11.85 -1.24
CA ALA A 29 -11.60 10.47 -1.37
C ALA A 29 -12.23 9.80 -2.61
N ARG A 30 -11.43 9.04 -3.35
CA ARG A 30 -11.92 8.24 -4.47
C ARG A 30 -12.74 7.04 -3.96
N PRO A 31 -13.63 6.49 -4.78
CA PRO A 31 -14.39 5.28 -4.43
C PRO A 31 -13.50 4.04 -4.55
N TRP A 32 -12.53 3.91 -3.66
CA TRP A 32 -11.63 2.76 -3.60
C TRP A 32 -12.41 1.49 -3.31
N LYS A 33 -12.12 0.41 -4.04
CA LYS A 33 -12.82 -0.87 -3.94
C LYS A 33 -11.90 -2.05 -3.69
N TYR A 34 -10.62 -1.88 -3.99
CA TYR A 34 -9.61 -2.93 -3.89
C TYR A 34 -8.36 -2.41 -3.20
N ILE A 35 -7.65 -3.30 -2.55
CA ILE A 35 -6.27 -3.09 -2.11
C ILE A 35 -5.41 -4.09 -2.87
N VAL A 36 -4.43 -3.59 -3.63
CA VAL A 36 -3.57 -4.41 -4.49
C VAL A 36 -2.17 -4.44 -3.92
N ILE A 37 -1.72 -5.63 -3.53
CA ILE A 37 -0.41 -5.84 -2.94
C ILE A 37 0.60 -6.15 -4.03
N HIS A 38 1.73 -5.46 -3.96
CA HIS A 38 2.86 -5.61 -4.86
C HIS A 38 4.16 -5.84 -4.09
N HIS A 39 5.14 -6.41 -4.77
CA HIS A 39 6.55 -6.28 -4.41
C HIS A 39 7.28 -5.40 -5.42
N SER A 40 8.44 -4.87 -5.02
CA SER A 40 9.26 -4.07 -5.93
C SER A 40 10.07 -4.94 -6.91
N ALA A 41 10.19 -6.23 -6.66
CA ALA A 41 11.10 -7.18 -7.32
C ALA A 41 12.58 -6.74 -7.24
N THR A 42 12.94 -5.96 -6.21
CA THR A 42 14.29 -5.46 -5.94
C THR A 42 14.64 -5.62 -4.47
N ALA A 43 15.89 -5.94 -4.15
CA ALA A 43 16.33 -6.08 -2.75
C ALA A 43 16.43 -4.73 -2.03
N VAL A 44 16.62 -3.64 -2.77
CA VAL A 44 16.85 -2.27 -2.25
C VAL A 44 15.91 -1.30 -2.95
N GLY A 45 15.30 -0.40 -2.19
CA GLY A 45 14.42 0.62 -2.77
C GLY A 45 13.78 1.52 -1.74
N SER A 46 13.11 2.55 -2.25
CA SER A 46 12.29 3.52 -1.53
C SER A 46 11.27 4.13 -2.48
N ALA A 47 10.28 4.84 -1.96
CA ALA A 47 9.31 5.55 -2.80
C ALA A 47 10.01 6.54 -3.75
N GLU A 48 11.06 7.23 -3.29
CA GLU A 48 11.83 8.17 -4.10
C GLU A 48 12.50 7.49 -5.30
N LYS A 49 13.22 6.37 -5.06
CA LYS A 49 13.88 5.59 -6.12
C LYS A 49 12.87 5.03 -7.12
N PHE A 50 11.75 4.51 -6.63
CA PHE A 50 10.70 4.00 -7.52
C PHE A 50 10.06 5.13 -8.33
N ALA A 51 9.82 6.30 -7.72
CA ALA A 51 9.30 7.45 -8.43
C ALA A 51 10.24 7.93 -9.54
N ALA A 52 11.56 7.96 -9.29
CA ALA A 52 12.57 8.30 -10.29
C ALA A 52 12.54 7.30 -11.47
N ASN A 53 12.52 6.00 -11.16
CA ASN A 53 12.46 4.93 -12.17
C ASN A 53 11.16 4.97 -12.98
N HIS A 54 10.04 5.29 -12.35
CA HIS A 54 8.75 5.40 -13.03
C HIS A 54 8.71 6.64 -13.94
N ARG A 55 9.26 7.79 -13.52
CA ARG A 55 9.41 8.97 -14.38
C ARG A 55 10.28 8.67 -15.60
N ALA A 56 11.40 7.97 -15.41
CA ALA A 56 12.27 7.58 -16.52
C ALA A 56 11.58 6.68 -17.55
N ARG A 57 10.51 5.96 -17.15
CA ARG A 57 9.64 5.17 -18.03
C ARG A 57 8.44 5.95 -18.58
N GLY A 58 8.38 7.26 -18.39
CA GLY A 58 7.33 8.12 -18.93
C GLY A 58 6.10 8.33 -18.02
N MET A 59 6.13 7.88 -16.77
CA MET A 59 5.05 8.14 -15.81
C MET A 59 5.15 9.57 -15.26
N ALA A 60 4.40 10.52 -15.81
CA ALA A 60 4.44 11.92 -15.41
C ALA A 60 4.18 12.14 -13.90
N ASN A 61 3.30 11.37 -13.30
CA ASN A 61 2.98 11.45 -11.87
C ASN A 61 4.03 10.76 -10.95
N GLY A 62 5.13 10.25 -11.49
CA GLY A 62 6.18 9.61 -10.72
C GLY A 62 5.78 8.25 -10.14
N LEU A 63 5.70 8.14 -8.80
CA LEU A 63 5.42 6.88 -8.13
C LEU A 63 4.11 6.25 -8.63
N ALA A 64 4.17 4.95 -9.00
CA ALA A 64 3.00 4.21 -9.49
C ALA A 64 2.05 3.80 -8.36
N TYR A 65 2.58 3.62 -7.17
CA TYR A 65 1.88 3.13 -5.98
C TYR A 65 1.32 4.27 -5.13
N HIS A 66 0.37 3.95 -4.25
CA HIS A 66 -0.16 4.86 -3.23
C HIS A 66 0.69 4.84 -1.96
N PHE A 67 1.23 3.66 -1.62
CA PHE A 67 2.10 3.46 -0.48
C PHE A 67 3.29 2.56 -0.85
N VAL A 68 4.42 2.78 -0.18
CA VAL A 68 5.57 1.87 -0.21
C VAL A 68 5.89 1.48 1.23
N ILE A 69 6.20 0.21 1.49
CA ILE A 69 6.63 -0.30 2.79
C ILE A 69 8.08 -0.74 2.68
N ASP A 70 8.95 -0.03 3.37
CA ASP A 70 10.39 -0.23 3.32
C ASP A 70 10.86 -1.48 4.05
N ASN A 71 12.02 -2.01 3.65
CA ASN A 71 12.69 -3.14 4.28
C ASN A 71 14.01 -2.75 4.98
N GLY A 72 14.22 -1.47 5.26
CA GLY A 72 15.43 -0.98 5.91
C GLY A 72 16.65 -0.82 4.98
N SER A 73 16.51 -1.06 3.68
CA SER A 73 17.66 -1.12 2.76
C SER A 73 18.10 0.23 2.17
N ASP A 74 17.28 1.28 2.29
CA ASP A 74 17.50 2.56 1.62
C ASP A 74 17.29 3.78 2.54
N GLY A 75 17.76 3.68 3.78
CA GLY A 75 17.78 4.78 4.75
C GLY A 75 16.51 4.92 5.58
N MET A 76 15.37 4.41 5.15
CA MET A 76 14.17 4.34 5.97
C MET A 76 14.18 3.06 6.83
N PRO A 77 13.59 3.08 8.03
CA PRO A 77 13.47 1.89 8.86
C PRO A 77 12.70 0.76 8.19
N ASP A 78 13.04 -0.48 8.52
CA ASP A 78 12.27 -1.65 8.13
C ASP A 78 10.81 -1.56 8.64
N GLY A 79 9.85 -1.74 7.74
CA GLY A 79 8.42 -1.57 8.00
C GLY A 79 7.94 -0.12 7.94
N PHE A 80 8.78 0.87 7.62
CA PHE A 80 8.34 2.25 7.46
C PHE A 80 7.38 2.39 6.26
N ILE A 81 6.26 3.10 6.45
CA ILE A 81 5.26 3.33 5.39
C ILE A 81 5.49 4.70 4.77
N GLU A 82 5.95 4.73 3.54
CA GLU A 82 6.05 5.93 2.75
C GLU A 82 4.73 6.20 2.01
N VAL A 83 4.23 7.44 2.12
CA VAL A 83 2.98 7.87 1.50
C VAL A 83 3.28 8.52 0.14
N GLY A 84 2.77 7.93 -0.94
CA GLY A 84 2.95 8.45 -2.28
C GLY A 84 2.02 9.64 -2.59
N ASN A 85 2.42 10.45 -3.58
CA ASN A 85 1.62 11.58 -4.06
C ASN A 85 0.24 11.15 -4.59
N ARG A 86 0.12 9.93 -5.14
CA ARG A 86 -1.18 9.40 -5.60
C ARG A 86 -2.18 9.26 -4.47
N TRP A 87 -1.71 8.96 -3.25
CA TRP A 87 -2.58 8.93 -2.08
C TRP A 87 -2.95 10.34 -1.62
N THR A 88 -1.97 11.23 -1.46
CA THR A 88 -2.21 12.59 -0.96
C THR A 88 -3.06 13.44 -1.89
N GLU A 89 -2.96 13.20 -3.20
CA GLU A 89 -3.70 13.91 -4.24
C GLU A 89 -4.93 13.11 -4.74
N GLN A 90 -5.19 11.94 -4.16
CA GLN A 90 -6.28 11.04 -4.53
C GLN A 90 -6.31 10.74 -6.05
N LEU A 91 -5.14 10.40 -6.61
CA LEU A 91 -4.97 10.07 -8.03
C LEU A 91 -5.16 8.57 -8.28
N PRO A 92 -5.55 8.16 -9.50
CA PRO A 92 -5.50 6.76 -9.90
C PRO A 92 -4.09 6.19 -9.76
N GLY A 93 -3.98 4.91 -9.49
CA GLY A 93 -2.71 4.19 -9.53
C GLY A 93 -2.06 4.18 -10.92
N GLY A 94 -0.83 3.69 -10.97
CA GLY A 94 -0.10 3.34 -12.20
C GLY A 94 0.57 1.99 -12.04
N HIS A 95 0.06 1.16 -11.11
CA HIS A 95 0.69 -0.07 -10.64
C HIS A 95 0.17 -1.34 -11.35
N CYS A 96 -0.88 -1.23 -12.16
CA CYS A 96 -1.44 -2.31 -12.96
C CYS A 96 -1.41 -1.95 -14.44
N ARG A 97 -1.37 -2.98 -15.30
CA ARG A 97 -1.52 -2.81 -16.74
C ARG A 97 -2.95 -2.38 -17.11
N THR A 98 -3.93 -2.97 -16.45
CA THR A 98 -5.34 -2.74 -16.70
C THR A 98 -5.81 -1.48 -15.96
N ARG A 99 -6.34 -0.52 -16.71
CA ARG A 99 -6.78 0.78 -16.16
C ARG A 99 -7.79 0.65 -15.03
N ARG A 100 -8.73 -0.30 -15.12
CA ARG A 100 -9.75 -0.56 -14.09
C ARG A 100 -9.13 -0.68 -12.69
N TRP A 101 -8.05 -1.45 -12.57
CA TRP A 101 -7.40 -1.70 -11.29
C TRP A 101 -6.63 -0.49 -10.77
N ASN A 102 -6.12 0.36 -11.66
CA ASN A 102 -5.53 1.65 -11.29
C ASN A 102 -6.58 2.66 -10.82
N ASP A 103 -7.76 2.64 -11.42
CA ASP A 103 -8.84 3.58 -11.08
C ASP A 103 -9.55 3.26 -9.76
N THR A 104 -9.60 1.98 -9.36
CA THR A 104 -10.37 1.48 -8.21
C THR A 104 -9.55 0.80 -7.12
N GLY A 105 -8.27 0.55 -7.35
CA GLY A 105 -7.38 -0.16 -6.44
C GLY A 105 -6.34 0.76 -5.79
N ILE A 106 -6.18 0.61 -4.48
CA ILE A 106 -5.10 1.22 -3.72
C ILE A 106 -3.87 0.30 -3.86
N GLY A 107 -2.83 0.74 -4.57
CA GLY A 107 -1.60 -0.03 -4.73
C GLY A 107 -0.65 0.18 -3.57
N ILE A 108 -0.26 -0.92 -2.91
CA ILE A 108 0.74 -0.96 -1.84
C ILE A 108 1.91 -1.80 -2.31
N CYS A 109 3.12 -1.24 -2.34
CA CYS A 109 4.33 -1.93 -2.75
C CYS A 109 5.24 -2.17 -1.55
N LEU A 110 5.63 -3.41 -1.30
CA LEU A 110 6.66 -3.75 -0.33
C LEU A 110 8.01 -3.84 -1.03
N VAL A 111 9.04 -3.24 -0.46
CA VAL A 111 10.41 -3.36 -0.96
C VAL A 111 10.91 -4.78 -0.73
N GLY A 112 11.23 -5.50 -1.79
CA GLY A 112 11.68 -6.89 -1.74
C GLY A 112 11.40 -7.64 -3.06
N ASP A 113 11.98 -8.81 -3.19
CA ASP A 113 11.70 -9.76 -4.27
C ASP A 113 11.13 -11.05 -3.67
N PHE A 114 9.81 -11.12 -3.54
CA PHE A 114 9.14 -12.25 -2.88
C PHE A 114 8.95 -13.46 -3.80
N THR A 115 9.67 -13.52 -4.90
CA THR A 115 9.98 -14.79 -5.58
C THR A 115 11.18 -15.50 -4.96
N LYS A 116 12.01 -14.76 -4.19
CA LYS A 116 13.26 -15.26 -3.55
C LYS A 116 13.13 -15.39 -2.04
N ASP A 117 12.66 -14.32 -1.37
CA ASP A 117 12.58 -14.24 0.07
C ASP A 117 11.17 -13.77 0.49
N ALA A 118 10.74 -14.07 1.71
CA ALA A 118 9.52 -13.52 2.27
C ALA A 118 9.72 -12.05 2.67
N PRO A 119 8.63 -11.24 2.79
CA PRO A 119 8.71 -9.94 3.43
C PRO A 119 9.20 -10.09 4.89
N THR A 120 9.80 -9.03 5.44
CA THR A 120 10.16 -9.02 6.85
C THR A 120 8.90 -9.01 7.73
N GLU A 121 9.03 -9.44 8.98
CA GLU A 121 7.94 -9.36 9.95
C GLU A 121 7.45 -7.93 10.14
N ARG A 122 8.36 -6.95 10.16
CA ARG A 122 8.01 -5.53 10.30
C ARG A 122 7.25 -5.01 9.09
N GLN A 123 7.62 -5.43 7.88
CA GLN A 123 6.84 -5.10 6.68
C GLN A 123 5.43 -5.70 6.76
N LEU A 124 5.32 -6.95 7.22
CA LEU A 124 4.03 -7.63 7.33
C LEU A 124 3.14 -6.98 8.40
N ASP A 125 3.69 -6.63 9.57
CA ASP A 125 2.97 -5.91 10.62
C ASP A 125 2.45 -4.55 10.13
N SER A 126 3.30 -3.79 9.45
CA SER A 126 2.93 -2.48 8.88
C SER A 126 1.88 -2.61 7.78
N LEU A 127 1.98 -3.65 6.94
CA LEU A 127 0.98 -3.95 5.93
C LEU A 127 -0.37 -4.28 6.55
N VAL A 128 -0.40 -5.13 7.58
CA VAL A 128 -1.64 -5.47 8.30
C VAL A 128 -2.29 -4.22 8.89
N LEU A 129 -1.50 -3.36 9.56
CA LEU A 129 -2.00 -2.12 10.14
C LEU A 129 -2.59 -1.20 9.08
N LEU A 130 -1.86 -0.97 7.98
CA LEU A 130 -2.29 -0.10 6.88
C LEU A 130 -3.57 -0.65 6.21
N VAL A 131 -3.59 -1.93 5.87
CA VAL A 131 -4.73 -2.56 5.19
C VAL A 131 -5.99 -2.53 6.04
N ARG A 132 -5.90 -2.83 7.35
CA ARG A 132 -7.04 -2.70 8.27
C ARG A 132 -7.60 -1.29 8.30
N GLY A 133 -6.74 -0.27 8.39
CA GLY A 133 -7.18 1.13 8.36
C GLY A 133 -7.89 1.51 7.06
N LEU A 134 -7.38 1.03 5.92
CA LEU A 134 -7.99 1.27 4.60
C LEU A 134 -9.31 0.51 4.44
N GLN A 135 -9.40 -0.74 4.92
CA GLN A 135 -10.65 -1.51 4.93
C GLN A 135 -11.73 -0.83 5.75
N GLU A 136 -11.39 -0.36 6.94
CA GLU A 136 -12.32 0.37 7.82
C GLU A 136 -12.77 1.70 7.19
N GLN A 137 -11.84 2.44 6.57
CA GLN A 137 -12.14 3.75 6.00
C GLN A 137 -13.00 3.68 4.73
N PHE A 138 -12.83 2.65 3.89
CA PHE A 138 -13.45 2.55 2.58
C PHE A 138 -14.42 1.36 2.44
N ASP A 139 -14.68 0.64 3.51
CA ASP A 139 -15.53 -0.55 3.53
C ASP A 139 -15.08 -1.61 2.51
N ILE A 140 -13.76 -1.83 2.42
CA ILE A 140 -13.16 -2.79 1.50
C ILE A 140 -13.16 -4.18 2.13
N PRO A 141 -13.89 -5.16 1.55
CA PRO A 141 -13.96 -6.50 2.12
C PRO A 141 -12.65 -7.28 1.93
N LEU A 142 -12.45 -8.32 2.74
CA LEU A 142 -11.21 -9.10 2.75
C LEU A 142 -10.87 -9.76 1.42
N ASP A 143 -11.88 -10.19 0.66
CA ASP A 143 -11.72 -10.79 -0.67
C ASP A 143 -11.31 -9.79 -1.76
N HIS A 144 -11.41 -8.49 -1.47
CA HIS A 144 -10.89 -7.41 -2.31
C HIS A 144 -9.45 -6.97 -1.94
N VAL A 145 -8.82 -7.66 -0.98
CA VAL A 145 -7.38 -7.52 -0.69
C VAL A 145 -6.66 -8.62 -1.46
N VAL A 146 -6.00 -8.24 -2.55
CA VAL A 146 -5.50 -9.17 -3.58
C VAL A 146 -4.06 -8.84 -3.99
N GLY A 147 -3.36 -9.82 -4.54
CA GLY A 147 -2.07 -9.62 -5.19
C GLY A 147 -2.23 -9.15 -6.63
N HIS A 148 -1.24 -8.43 -7.14
CA HIS A 148 -1.23 -7.96 -8.52
C HIS A 148 -1.47 -9.10 -9.53
N GLY A 149 -0.78 -10.22 -9.38
CA GLY A 149 -0.94 -11.39 -10.27
C GLY A 149 -2.27 -12.13 -10.15
N GLN A 150 -3.12 -11.82 -9.17
CA GLN A 150 -4.44 -12.40 -8.99
C GLN A 150 -5.54 -11.62 -9.74
N LEU A 151 -5.20 -10.46 -10.30
CA LEU A 151 -6.15 -9.60 -10.99
C LEU A 151 -6.37 -10.04 -12.44
N GLU A 152 -7.60 -9.99 -12.87
CA GLU A 152 -7.97 -10.29 -14.26
C GLU A 152 -7.25 -9.36 -15.25
N GLY A 153 -6.65 -9.93 -16.28
CA GLY A 153 -5.92 -9.19 -17.33
C GLY A 153 -4.48 -8.83 -16.96
N GLU A 154 -4.02 -9.17 -15.75
CA GLU A 154 -2.63 -9.04 -15.35
C GLU A 154 -1.86 -10.36 -15.59
N SER A 155 -0.61 -10.27 -16.05
CA SER A 155 0.27 -11.41 -16.28
C SER A 155 1.59 -11.19 -15.57
N THR A 156 1.62 -11.51 -14.27
CA THR A 156 2.77 -11.30 -13.39
C THR A 156 2.72 -12.25 -12.21
N GLU A 157 3.88 -12.58 -11.63
CA GLU A 157 3.99 -13.34 -10.38
C GLU A 157 3.89 -12.43 -9.13
N CYS A 158 3.83 -11.11 -9.31
CA CYS A 158 3.74 -10.12 -8.21
C CYS A 158 2.52 -10.38 -7.31
N PRO A 159 2.68 -10.37 -5.99
CA PRO A 159 3.86 -10.01 -5.21
C PRO A 159 4.91 -11.13 -5.05
N GLY A 160 4.73 -12.30 -5.66
CA GLY A 160 5.63 -13.44 -5.58
C GLY A 160 5.10 -14.56 -4.69
N HIS A 161 5.53 -15.80 -4.97
CA HIS A 161 5.01 -17.01 -4.32
C HIS A 161 5.44 -17.18 -2.85
N ARG A 162 6.43 -16.40 -2.38
CA ARG A 162 6.85 -16.38 -0.97
C ARG A 162 6.13 -15.32 -0.13
N PHE A 163 5.19 -14.57 -0.73
CA PHE A 163 4.33 -13.70 0.06
C PHE A 163 3.38 -14.55 0.91
N PRO A 164 3.36 -14.39 2.25
CA PRO A 164 2.65 -15.28 3.17
C PRO A 164 1.15 -14.98 3.25
N TRP A 165 0.39 -15.29 2.19
CA TRP A 165 -1.03 -14.95 2.07
C TRP A 165 -1.89 -15.47 3.20
N ASP A 166 -1.69 -16.72 3.63
CA ASP A 166 -2.53 -17.35 4.67
C ASP A 166 -2.33 -16.64 6.00
N GLU A 167 -1.09 -16.38 6.38
CA GLU A 167 -0.74 -15.65 7.58
C GLU A 167 -1.26 -14.21 7.53
N PHE A 168 -1.02 -13.51 6.41
CA PHE A 168 -1.48 -12.13 6.22
C PHE A 168 -3.00 -12.02 6.35
N LYS A 169 -3.78 -12.90 5.69
CA LYS A 169 -5.23 -12.92 5.79
C LYS A 169 -5.72 -13.32 7.18
N ALA A 170 -5.06 -14.26 7.83
CA ALA A 170 -5.37 -14.63 9.21
C ALA A 170 -5.16 -13.44 10.16
N ARG A 171 -4.04 -12.72 10.02
CA ARG A 171 -3.78 -11.50 10.81
C ARG A 171 -4.84 -10.42 10.54
N LEU A 172 -5.31 -10.22 9.29
CA LEU A 172 -6.37 -9.26 8.97
C LEU A 172 -7.73 -9.62 9.62
N SER A 173 -8.04 -10.92 9.71
CA SER A 173 -9.29 -11.43 10.25
C SER A 173 -9.30 -11.57 11.78
N ALA A 174 -8.15 -11.50 12.45
CA ALA A 174 -8.07 -11.61 13.90
C ALA A 174 -8.78 -10.43 14.57
N GLU A 175 -9.62 -10.74 15.57
CA GLU A 175 -10.25 -9.72 16.40
C GLU A 175 -9.20 -8.88 17.15
N ARG A 176 -9.47 -7.59 17.33
CA ARG A 176 -8.62 -6.66 18.08
C ARG A 176 -8.81 -6.80 19.58
#